data_98c40800fb558654bc5c46c9eef4c3f6
#
_entry.id   98c40800fb558654bc5c46c9eef4c3f6
#
_cell.length_a   1.000
_cell.length_b   1.000
_cell.length_c   1.000
_cell.angle_alpha   90.00
_cell.angle_beta   90.00
_cell.angle_gamma   90.00
#
_symmetry.space_group_name_H-M   'P 1'
#
loop_
_entity.id
_entity.type
_entity.pdbx_description
1 polymer ?
#
loop_
_entity_poly.entity_id
_entity_poly.type
_entity_poly.pdbx_seq_one_letter_code
_entity_poly.pdbx_strand_id
1 'polypeptide(L)'
;MNTIPLTFDEKLPSCTILGGKEKSFSVKYPISVLLLGRNPGSYKEQSLDVLINSGFENIITFETTKDNFKLEKYVQKFPQVKFIVPSEKVSVGEMINLGMYECKSEYLLVLWDDLVIKNQIFNDFLVNKIMASQCACFCPVFTNSVLQNIPVQMKPHIEKGSFEVIPSQVIYDNTYTLFPYDFVGVFNKEKFISVGGFDSTIKSSYWQNLDFSIRTWLWGEKIISSPIFRFTYEMSETILDSTVDSSYFRFYLKNIAPVYRNKYAYIPLSYFFQFHRRSSLSFSNAMKEFKLARKWVAKNAYHFKMDINKLTAEWGSEFSK
;
A
#
# COMPACT_ATOMS: atom_id res chain seq x y z
N MET A 1 6.14 -21.79 -4.80
CA MET A 1 6.46 -20.67 -3.89
C MET A 1 6.02 -19.39 -4.55
N ASN A 2 5.05 -18.69 -3.97
CA ASN A 2 4.62 -17.39 -4.50
C ASN A 2 5.63 -16.34 -4.02
N THR A 3 6.60 -16.03 -4.85
CA THR A 3 7.54 -14.93 -4.59
C THR A 3 6.94 -13.64 -5.13
N ILE A 4 6.89 -12.59 -4.30
CA ILE A 4 6.52 -11.26 -4.75
C ILE A 4 7.65 -10.75 -5.63
N PRO A 5 7.40 -10.37 -6.89
CA PRO A 5 8.42 -9.77 -7.73
C PRO A 5 8.79 -8.40 -7.15
N LEU A 6 10.05 -8.23 -6.80
CA LEU A 6 10.57 -6.98 -6.25
C LEU A 6 10.93 -6.01 -7.38
N THR A 7 10.76 -4.73 -7.13
CA THR A 7 11.18 -3.68 -8.04
C THR A 7 12.69 -3.44 -7.89
N PHE A 8 13.37 -3.09 -8.99
CA PHE A 8 14.83 -2.87 -9.01
C PHE A 8 15.68 -4.05 -8.48
N ASP A 9 15.16 -5.29 -8.60
CA ASP A 9 15.83 -6.52 -8.14
C ASP A 9 16.14 -6.56 -6.63
N GLU A 10 15.41 -5.78 -5.81
CA GLU A 10 15.53 -5.80 -4.36
C GLU A 10 15.03 -7.13 -3.76
N LYS A 11 15.67 -7.57 -2.69
CA LYS A 11 15.26 -8.76 -1.94
C LYS A 11 14.36 -8.38 -0.76
N LEU A 12 13.48 -9.30 -0.36
CA LEU A 12 12.75 -9.16 0.89
C LEU A 12 13.73 -9.08 2.07
N PRO A 13 13.48 -8.18 3.05
CA PRO A 13 14.31 -8.08 4.24
C PRO A 13 14.38 -9.40 5.02
N SER A 14 15.51 -9.67 5.63
CA SER A 14 15.67 -10.81 6.54
C SER A 14 14.80 -10.59 7.78
N CYS A 15 14.11 -11.65 8.23
CA CYS A 15 13.25 -11.58 9.41
C CYS A 15 13.23 -12.91 10.17
N THR A 16 12.87 -12.83 11.46
CA THR A 16 12.51 -13.98 12.29
C THR A 16 11.01 -14.02 12.44
N ILE A 17 10.42 -15.21 12.37
CA ILE A 17 8.98 -15.42 12.52
C ILE A 17 8.72 -16.22 13.78
N LEU A 18 7.86 -15.71 14.65
CA LEU A 18 7.44 -16.34 15.90
C LEU A 18 5.90 -16.50 15.92
N GLY A 19 5.40 -17.51 16.62
CA GLY A 19 3.96 -17.79 16.70
C GLY A 19 3.37 -18.33 15.40
N GLY A 20 2.07 -18.17 15.22
CA GLY A 20 1.32 -18.60 14.02
C GLY A 20 1.26 -20.12 13.82
N LYS A 21 1.53 -20.92 14.86
CA LYS A 21 1.53 -22.39 14.82
C LYS A 21 0.15 -22.99 15.07
N GLU A 22 -0.67 -22.30 15.84
CA GLU A 22 -2.04 -22.69 16.14
C GLU A 22 -3.00 -22.15 15.08
N LYS A 23 -4.04 -22.91 14.76
CA LYS A 23 -5.10 -22.45 13.85
C LYS A 23 -6.09 -21.57 14.61
N SER A 24 -6.58 -20.51 14.00
CA SER A 24 -7.72 -19.74 14.48
C SER A 24 -8.96 -20.63 14.60
N PHE A 25 -9.81 -20.39 15.58
CA PHE A 25 -10.92 -21.27 15.95
C PHE A 25 -12.00 -21.46 14.87
N SER A 26 -12.23 -20.52 13.99
CA SER A 26 -13.11 -20.69 12.83
C SER A 26 -12.75 -19.69 11.76
N VAL A 27 -12.17 -20.16 10.67
CA VAL A 27 -11.97 -19.32 9.50
C VAL A 27 -13.31 -19.11 8.83
N LYS A 28 -13.77 -17.86 8.83
CA LYS A 28 -15.01 -17.46 8.17
C LYS A 28 -14.72 -16.71 6.85
N TYR A 29 -13.64 -15.95 6.82
CA TYR A 29 -13.29 -15.09 5.70
C TYR A 29 -11.93 -15.49 5.10
N PRO A 30 -11.81 -15.62 3.75
CA PRO A 30 -10.54 -15.89 3.08
C PRO A 30 -9.68 -14.62 2.98
N ILE A 31 -9.50 -13.97 4.12
CA ILE A 31 -8.75 -12.72 4.29
C ILE A 31 -7.74 -12.93 5.41
N SER A 32 -6.48 -12.64 5.13
CA SER A 32 -5.43 -12.50 6.15
C SER A 32 -5.38 -11.04 6.61
N VAL A 33 -5.00 -10.82 7.86
CA VAL A 33 -4.84 -9.47 8.40
C VAL A 33 -3.39 -9.18 8.70
N LEU A 34 -2.92 -8.01 8.29
CA LEU A 34 -1.65 -7.44 8.67
C LEU A 34 -1.91 -6.24 9.58
N LEU A 35 -1.62 -6.40 10.88
CA LEU A 35 -1.71 -5.34 11.86
C LEU A 35 -0.35 -4.66 12.01
N LEU A 36 -0.25 -3.42 11.57
CA LEU A 36 0.94 -2.56 11.72
C LEU A 36 0.86 -1.79 13.04
N GLY A 37 1.99 -1.63 13.71
CA GLY A 37 2.10 -0.85 14.95
C GLY A 37 2.70 0.51 14.67
N ARG A 38 2.03 1.57 15.13
CA ARG A 38 2.55 2.95 15.05
C ARG A 38 3.11 3.40 16.38
N ASN A 39 2.47 3.01 17.45
CA ASN A 39 2.84 3.38 18.81
C ASN A 39 3.21 2.14 19.66
N PRO A 40 4.29 2.17 20.41
CA PRO A 40 4.59 1.11 21.37
C PRO A 40 3.60 1.21 22.54
N GLY A 41 2.57 0.35 22.58
CA GLY A 41 1.70 0.36 23.74
C GLY A 41 0.37 -0.38 23.67
N SER A 42 -0.62 0.14 24.31
CA SER A 42 -1.86 -0.49 24.77
C SER A 42 -2.85 -0.92 23.68
N TYR A 43 -2.85 -0.26 22.53
CA TYR A 43 -3.87 -0.52 21.50
C TYR A 43 -3.69 -1.83 20.75
N LYS A 44 -2.45 -2.28 20.55
CA LYS A 44 -2.14 -3.49 19.78
C LYS A 44 -2.75 -4.74 20.40
N GLU A 45 -2.67 -4.89 21.72
CA GLU A 45 -3.21 -6.04 22.42
C GLU A 45 -4.73 -6.12 22.27
N GLN A 46 -5.41 -4.99 22.43
CA GLN A 46 -6.85 -4.89 22.25
C GLN A 46 -7.27 -5.18 20.80
N SER A 47 -6.52 -4.65 19.82
CA SER A 47 -6.76 -4.91 18.40
C SER A 47 -6.57 -6.39 18.05
N LEU A 48 -5.55 -7.05 18.60
CA LEU A 48 -5.33 -8.50 18.41
C LEU A 48 -6.48 -9.32 19.02
N ASP A 49 -6.95 -9.00 20.22
CA ASP A 49 -8.09 -9.68 20.84
C ASP A 49 -9.35 -9.61 19.97
N VAL A 50 -9.63 -8.46 19.35
CA VAL A 50 -10.77 -8.31 18.43
C VAL A 50 -10.55 -9.11 17.14
N LEU A 51 -9.38 -9.01 16.53
CA LEU A 51 -9.09 -9.65 15.24
C LEU A 51 -9.11 -11.17 15.32
N ILE A 52 -8.62 -11.76 16.40
CA ILE A 52 -8.62 -13.22 16.64
C ILE A 52 -10.04 -13.78 16.61
N ASN A 53 -11.01 -13.03 17.15
CA ASN A 53 -12.41 -13.43 17.23
C ASN A 53 -13.23 -13.06 15.98
N SER A 54 -12.63 -12.41 14.99
CA SER A 54 -13.35 -11.91 13.80
C SER A 54 -13.44 -12.91 12.63
N GLY A 55 -12.81 -14.10 12.73
CA GLY A 55 -12.91 -15.17 11.73
C GLY A 55 -12.00 -15.01 10.51
N PHE A 56 -10.92 -14.26 10.62
CA PHE A 56 -9.87 -14.16 9.60
C PHE A 56 -9.00 -15.42 9.51
N GLU A 57 -8.43 -15.70 8.32
CA GLU A 57 -7.65 -16.91 8.08
C GLU A 57 -6.32 -16.92 8.83
N ASN A 58 -5.60 -15.79 8.84
CA ASN A 58 -4.44 -15.60 9.70
C ASN A 58 -4.21 -14.13 10.04
N ILE A 59 -3.55 -13.90 11.15
CA ILE A 59 -3.20 -12.57 11.64
C ILE A 59 -1.68 -12.48 11.70
N ILE A 60 -1.16 -11.42 11.10
CA ILE A 60 0.27 -11.13 11.00
C ILE A 60 0.51 -9.77 11.64
N THR A 61 1.58 -9.63 12.40
CA THR A 61 1.99 -8.34 12.95
C THR A 61 3.51 -8.22 12.99
N PHE A 62 4.00 -6.99 13.13
CA PHE A 62 5.43 -6.71 13.21
C PHE A 62 5.83 -6.32 14.62
N GLU A 63 7.01 -6.78 15.03
CA GLU A 63 7.66 -6.43 16.28
C GLU A 63 9.11 -6.00 16.06
N THR A 64 9.66 -5.32 17.05
CA THR A 64 11.06 -4.92 17.06
C THR A 64 11.84 -5.74 18.11
N THR A 65 13.11 -5.99 17.85
CA THR A 65 14.00 -6.69 18.80
C THR A 65 14.32 -5.91 20.08
N LYS A 66 13.85 -4.67 20.19
CA LYS A 66 14.19 -3.79 21.31
C LYS A 66 13.60 -4.22 22.65
N ASP A 67 12.54 -5.03 22.63
CA ASP A 67 11.86 -5.51 23.84
C ASP A 67 11.51 -7.00 23.73
N ASN A 68 12.52 -7.87 23.86
CA ASN A 68 12.34 -9.32 23.76
C ASN A 68 11.37 -9.88 24.80
N PHE A 69 11.35 -9.34 26.00
CA PHE A 69 10.46 -9.80 27.08
C PHE A 69 8.98 -9.54 26.73
N LYS A 70 8.71 -8.39 26.17
CA LYS A 70 7.35 -8.03 25.73
C LYS A 70 6.90 -8.91 24.54
N LEU A 71 7.83 -9.20 23.63
CA LEU A 71 7.59 -10.08 22.50
C LEU A 71 7.25 -11.51 22.93
N GLU A 72 8.03 -12.09 23.87
CA GLU A 72 7.75 -13.43 24.40
C GLU A 72 6.37 -13.50 25.05
N LYS A 73 6.00 -12.49 25.84
CA LYS A 73 4.67 -12.39 26.45
C LYS A 73 3.55 -12.35 25.40
N TYR A 74 3.74 -11.59 24.29
CA TYR A 74 2.76 -11.54 23.20
C TYR A 74 2.63 -12.88 22.49
N VAL A 75 3.74 -13.55 22.18
CA VAL A 75 3.73 -14.86 21.52
C VAL A 75 3.03 -15.91 22.40
N GLN A 76 3.23 -15.86 23.72
CA GLN A 76 2.55 -16.75 24.65
C GLN A 76 1.04 -16.44 24.76
N LYS A 77 0.66 -15.17 24.78
CA LYS A 77 -0.75 -14.74 24.89
C LYS A 77 -1.52 -14.98 23.60
N PHE A 78 -0.88 -14.83 22.44
CA PHE A 78 -1.49 -14.91 21.10
C PHE A 78 -0.78 -15.93 20.20
N PRO A 79 -0.76 -17.23 20.54
CA PRO A 79 0.03 -18.25 19.81
C PRO A 79 -0.41 -18.45 18.37
N GLN A 80 -1.64 -18.07 18.00
CA GLN A 80 -2.18 -18.11 16.65
C GLN A 80 -1.74 -16.93 15.77
N VAL A 81 -1.22 -15.85 16.36
CA VAL A 81 -0.73 -14.67 15.65
C VAL A 81 0.69 -14.91 15.19
N LYS A 82 0.99 -14.54 13.96
CA LYS A 82 2.33 -14.57 13.37
C LYS A 82 3.03 -13.24 13.63
N PHE A 83 4.08 -13.26 14.45
CA PHE A 83 4.91 -12.10 14.75
C PHE A 83 6.14 -12.12 13.83
N ILE A 84 6.29 -11.10 13.00
CA ILE A 84 7.47 -10.91 12.13
C ILE A 84 8.39 -9.89 12.80
N VAL A 85 9.65 -10.30 12.96
CA VAL A 85 10.71 -9.46 13.55
C VAL A 85 11.79 -9.25 12.49
N PRO A 86 11.80 -8.09 11.79
CA PRO A 86 12.82 -7.78 10.81
C PRO A 86 14.19 -7.61 11.48
N SER A 87 15.25 -8.08 10.81
CA SER A 87 16.63 -7.94 11.30
C SER A 87 17.16 -6.51 11.20
N GLU A 88 16.53 -5.67 10.37
CA GLU A 88 16.89 -4.28 10.12
C GLU A 88 15.63 -3.39 10.07
N LYS A 89 15.82 -2.07 10.04
CA LYS A 89 14.71 -1.13 9.91
C LYS A 89 14.09 -1.22 8.52
N VAL A 90 12.81 -1.52 8.47
CA VAL A 90 12.00 -1.64 7.26
C VAL A 90 11.01 -0.48 7.13
N SER A 91 10.68 -0.10 5.90
CA SER A 91 9.61 0.84 5.59
C SER A 91 8.24 0.17 5.68
N VAL A 92 7.17 0.97 5.68
CA VAL A 92 5.79 0.46 5.70
C VAL A 92 5.52 -0.47 4.52
N GLY A 93 5.92 -0.08 3.31
CA GLY A 93 5.74 -0.94 2.13
C GLY A 93 6.54 -2.24 2.19
N GLU A 94 7.74 -2.23 2.79
CA GLU A 94 8.51 -3.47 3.02
C GLU A 94 7.80 -4.38 4.04
N MET A 95 7.18 -3.82 5.08
CA MET A 95 6.33 -4.60 6.01
C MET A 95 5.13 -5.21 5.28
N ILE A 96 4.47 -4.46 4.39
CA ILE A 96 3.34 -4.98 3.62
C ILE A 96 3.80 -6.05 2.63
N ASN A 97 4.96 -5.90 1.98
CA ASN A 97 5.55 -6.94 1.12
C ASN A 97 5.80 -8.24 1.89
N LEU A 98 6.39 -8.15 3.08
CA LEU A 98 6.60 -9.31 3.96
C LEU A 98 5.26 -9.91 4.41
N GLY A 99 4.30 -9.08 4.83
CA GLY A 99 2.95 -9.52 5.20
C GLY A 99 2.25 -10.24 4.05
N MET A 100 2.37 -9.72 2.82
CA MET A 100 1.80 -10.33 1.63
C MET A 100 2.48 -11.67 1.29
N TYR A 101 3.80 -11.78 1.48
CA TYR A 101 4.54 -13.03 1.31
C TYR A 101 4.05 -14.11 2.28
N GLU A 102 3.83 -13.73 3.55
CA GLU A 102 3.35 -14.61 4.62
C GLU A 102 1.82 -14.83 4.62
N CYS A 103 1.09 -14.07 3.80
CA CYS A 103 -0.37 -14.16 3.65
C CYS A 103 -0.77 -15.51 3.03
N LYS A 104 -1.66 -16.24 3.70
CA LYS A 104 -2.19 -17.51 3.20
C LYS A 104 -3.41 -17.33 2.31
N SER A 105 -4.16 -16.28 2.51
CA SER A 105 -5.42 -15.96 1.83
C SER A 105 -5.20 -15.30 0.47
N GLU A 106 -6.27 -15.22 -0.32
CA GLU A 106 -6.32 -14.45 -1.58
C GLU A 106 -6.29 -12.94 -1.35
N TYR A 107 -6.66 -12.50 -0.15
CA TYR A 107 -6.73 -11.09 0.22
C TYR A 107 -5.96 -10.82 1.51
N LEU A 108 -5.30 -9.65 1.56
CA LEU A 108 -4.63 -9.12 2.74
C LEU A 108 -5.27 -7.81 3.17
N LEU A 109 -5.85 -7.77 4.35
CA LEU A 109 -6.29 -6.54 5.01
C LEU A 109 -5.11 -5.92 5.75
N VAL A 110 -4.77 -4.69 5.42
CA VAL A 110 -3.74 -3.91 6.14
C VAL A 110 -4.43 -2.92 7.05
N LEU A 111 -4.07 -2.93 8.33
CA LEU A 111 -4.60 -2.05 9.38
C LEU A 111 -3.46 -1.50 10.25
N TRP A 112 -3.73 -0.36 10.90
CA TRP A 112 -2.91 0.16 11.99
C TRP A 112 -3.55 -0.12 13.34
N ASP A 113 -2.72 -0.25 14.37
CA ASP A 113 -3.16 -0.53 15.76
C ASP A 113 -3.83 0.66 16.45
N ASP A 114 -3.76 1.86 15.87
CA ASP A 114 -4.44 3.08 16.30
C ASP A 114 -5.83 3.30 15.64
N LEU A 115 -6.30 2.32 14.89
CA LEU A 115 -7.66 2.31 14.35
C LEU A 115 -8.62 1.59 15.30
N VAL A 116 -9.80 2.16 15.51
CA VAL A 116 -10.89 1.50 16.25
C VAL A 116 -11.41 0.32 15.45
N ILE A 117 -11.08 -0.90 15.88
CA ILE A 117 -11.52 -2.14 15.25
C ILE A 117 -12.72 -2.67 16.04
N LYS A 118 -13.92 -2.64 15.44
CA LYS A 118 -15.15 -3.17 16.03
C LYS A 118 -15.44 -4.56 15.49
N ASN A 119 -15.92 -5.47 16.32
CA ASN A 119 -16.24 -6.86 15.93
C ASN A 119 -17.21 -7.01 14.75
N GLN A 120 -18.00 -5.99 14.44
CA GLN A 120 -19.03 -6.05 13.39
C GLN A 120 -18.65 -5.35 12.08
N ILE A 121 -17.42 -4.82 11.98
CA ILE A 121 -16.98 -4.14 10.73
C ILE A 121 -17.00 -5.11 9.56
N PHE A 122 -16.48 -6.33 9.78
CA PHE A 122 -16.48 -7.39 8.78
C PHE A 122 -17.72 -8.26 8.92
N ASN A 123 -18.52 -8.30 7.88
CA ASN A 123 -19.68 -9.17 7.73
C ASN A 123 -19.71 -9.73 6.30
N ASP A 124 -20.58 -10.73 6.07
CA ASP A 124 -20.64 -11.42 4.78
C ASP A 124 -20.96 -10.47 3.62
N PHE A 125 -21.76 -9.44 3.86
CA PHE A 125 -22.10 -8.45 2.85
C PHE A 125 -20.88 -7.66 2.39
N LEU A 126 -20.08 -7.13 3.33
CA LEU A 126 -18.86 -6.39 3.02
C LEU A 126 -17.82 -7.29 2.33
N VAL A 127 -17.61 -8.51 2.86
CA VAL A 127 -16.63 -9.45 2.30
C VAL A 127 -17.02 -9.85 0.87
N ASN A 128 -18.28 -10.19 0.61
CA ASN A 128 -18.76 -10.50 -0.73
C ASN A 128 -18.59 -9.32 -1.69
N LYS A 129 -18.84 -8.12 -1.22
CA LYS A 129 -18.63 -6.90 -2.00
C LYS A 129 -17.15 -6.68 -2.36
N ILE A 130 -16.23 -6.85 -1.40
CA ILE A 130 -14.79 -6.77 -1.64
C ILE A 130 -14.37 -7.76 -2.73
N MET A 131 -14.79 -9.03 -2.61
CA MET A 131 -14.48 -10.07 -3.57
C MET A 131 -15.08 -9.79 -4.96
N ALA A 132 -16.33 -9.35 -5.02
CA ALA A 132 -17.02 -9.02 -6.28
C ALA A 132 -16.40 -7.81 -7.00
N SER A 133 -15.74 -6.90 -6.28
CA SER A 133 -15.14 -5.69 -6.86
C SER A 133 -13.97 -5.99 -7.79
N GLN A 134 -13.29 -7.11 -7.60
CA GLN A 134 -12.11 -7.54 -8.36
C GLN A 134 -11.07 -6.42 -8.52
N CYS A 135 -10.96 -5.51 -7.55
CA CYS A 135 -9.99 -4.43 -7.55
C CYS A 135 -8.64 -4.87 -6.94
N ALA A 136 -7.58 -4.12 -7.19
CA ALA A 136 -6.27 -4.38 -6.60
C ALA A 136 -6.24 -4.03 -5.11
N CYS A 137 -6.98 -2.99 -4.71
CA CYS A 137 -7.16 -2.62 -3.31
C CYS A 137 -8.56 -2.03 -3.09
N PHE A 138 -9.26 -2.53 -2.08
CA PHE A 138 -10.55 -2.00 -1.61
C PHE A 138 -10.32 -1.20 -0.33
N CYS A 139 -10.54 0.11 -0.41
CA CYS A 139 -10.16 1.08 0.61
C CYS A 139 -11.34 1.49 1.50
N PRO A 140 -11.14 1.64 2.82
CA PRO A 140 -12.13 2.23 3.69
C PRO A 140 -12.18 3.75 3.57
N VAL A 141 -13.22 4.33 4.17
CA VAL A 141 -13.27 5.73 4.56
C VAL A 141 -12.93 5.86 6.05
N PHE A 142 -12.52 7.06 6.45
CA PHE A 142 -12.09 7.29 7.83
C PHE A 142 -12.83 8.47 8.45
N THR A 143 -12.95 8.39 9.78
CA THR A 143 -13.29 9.52 10.64
C THR A 143 -12.16 9.75 11.64
N ASN A 144 -11.97 11.00 12.05
CA ASN A 144 -11.10 11.32 13.16
C ASN A 144 -11.76 11.00 14.52
N SER A 145 -11.06 11.24 15.63
CA SER A 145 -11.54 10.96 16.99
C SER A 145 -12.81 11.76 17.39
N VAL A 146 -13.10 12.86 16.69
CA VAL A 146 -14.34 13.64 16.86
C VAL A 146 -15.41 13.31 15.81
N LEU A 147 -15.27 12.17 15.12
CA LEU A 147 -16.18 11.62 14.12
C LEU A 147 -16.38 12.48 12.85
N GLN A 148 -15.46 13.37 12.56
CA GLN A 148 -15.45 14.11 11.29
C GLN A 148 -14.85 13.26 10.17
N ASN A 149 -15.45 13.28 8.98
CA ASN A 149 -14.93 12.54 7.83
C ASN A 149 -13.60 13.11 7.34
N ILE A 150 -12.64 12.23 7.12
CA ILE A 150 -11.35 12.56 6.50
C ILE A 150 -11.49 12.48 4.98
N PRO A 151 -11.00 13.47 4.20
CA PRO A 151 -11.04 13.42 2.74
C PRO A 151 -10.00 12.41 2.23
N VAL A 152 -10.46 11.21 1.88
CA VAL A 152 -9.61 10.07 1.47
C VAL A 152 -9.79 9.64 0.02
N GLN A 153 -10.67 10.28 -0.74
CA GLN A 153 -10.71 10.13 -2.19
C GLN A 153 -9.60 10.97 -2.80
N MET A 154 -8.53 10.34 -3.20
CA MET A 154 -7.37 10.97 -3.81
C MET A 154 -7.54 10.99 -5.33
N LYS A 155 -7.44 12.17 -5.95
CA LYS A 155 -7.59 12.36 -7.40
C LYS A 155 -6.28 12.85 -8.00
N PRO A 156 -5.80 12.25 -9.12
CA PRO A 156 -4.63 12.78 -9.82
C PRO A 156 -5.00 14.08 -10.53
N HIS A 157 -4.10 15.04 -10.48
CA HIS A 157 -4.21 16.31 -11.18
C HIS A 157 -2.86 16.70 -11.79
N ILE A 158 -2.89 17.32 -12.96
CA ILE A 158 -1.70 17.90 -13.58
C ILE A 158 -1.99 19.37 -13.90
N GLU A 159 -1.26 20.26 -13.23
CA GLU A 159 -1.30 21.69 -13.52
C GLU A 159 0.09 22.16 -13.94
N LYS A 160 0.17 22.86 -15.07
CA LYS A 160 1.43 23.43 -15.62
C LYS A 160 2.60 22.43 -15.68
N GLY A 161 2.29 21.12 -15.90
CA GLY A 161 3.28 20.05 -15.97
C GLY A 161 3.79 19.58 -14.59
N SER A 162 3.15 19.98 -13.51
CA SER A 162 3.35 19.44 -12.16
C SER A 162 2.23 18.43 -11.84
N PHE A 163 2.61 17.27 -11.32
CA PHE A 163 1.67 16.28 -10.83
C PHE A 163 1.32 16.57 -9.38
N GLU A 164 0.04 16.58 -9.08
CA GLU A 164 -0.52 16.86 -7.76
C GLU A 164 -1.61 15.84 -7.41
N VAL A 165 -1.90 15.70 -6.14
CA VAL A 165 -2.99 14.86 -5.62
C VAL A 165 -4.01 15.76 -4.92
N ILE A 166 -5.26 15.69 -5.36
CA ILE A 166 -6.36 16.48 -4.78
C ILE A 166 -7.22 15.56 -3.91
N PRO A 167 -7.25 15.75 -2.58
CA PRO A 167 -8.12 14.98 -1.70
C PRO A 167 -9.56 15.48 -1.77
N SER A 168 -10.52 14.56 -1.68
CA SER A 168 -11.95 14.88 -1.57
C SER A 168 -12.68 13.83 -0.73
N GLN A 169 -13.94 14.11 -0.38
CA GLN A 169 -14.77 13.17 0.37
C GLN A 169 -15.25 12.03 -0.54
N VAL A 170 -15.28 10.80 0.01
CA VAL A 170 -15.92 9.65 -0.62
C VAL A 170 -17.41 9.70 -0.27
N ILE A 171 -18.23 10.04 -1.25
CA ILE A 171 -19.69 10.18 -1.07
C ILE A 171 -20.41 8.94 -1.60
N TYR A 172 -19.95 8.42 -2.74
CA TYR A 172 -20.60 7.31 -3.42
C TYR A 172 -19.86 5.99 -3.20
N ASP A 173 -20.59 4.92 -3.34
CA ASP A 173 -20.05 3.58 -3.29
C ASP A 173 -19.23 3.26 -4.55
N ASN A 174 -18.22 2.37 -4.40
CA ASN A 174 -17.29 2.00 -5.47
C ASN A 174 -16.60 3.22 -6.14
N THR A 175 -16.30 4.24 -5.36
CA THR A 175 -15.60 5.43 -5.84
C THR A 175 -14.11 5.12 -6.07
N TYR A 176 -13.58 5.52 -7.22
CA TYR A 176 -12.15 5.39 -7.49
C TYR A 176 -11.32 6.34 -6.64
N THR A 177 -10.22 5.82 -6.07
CA THR A 177 -9.20 6.61 -5.37
C THR A 177 -7.83 6.28 -5.91
N LEU A 178 -6.93 7.25 -5.98
CA LEU A 178 -5.60 7.07 -6.54
C LEU A 178 -4.76 6.10 -5.72
N PHE A 179 -4.87 6.16 -4.39
CA PHE A 179 -4.15 5.30 -3.46
C PHE A 179 -4.93 5.04 -2.17
N PRO A 180 -4.67 3.94 -1.46
CA PRO A 180 -5.22 3.67 -0.14
C PRO A 180 -4.65 4.67 0.86
N TYR A 181 -5.53 5.46 1.51
CA TYR A 181 -5.10 6.39 2.54
C TYR A 181 -4.37 5.62 3.66
N ASP A 182 -3.19 6.10 4.03
CA ASP A 182 -2.38 5.51 5.09
C ASP A 182 -2.08 4.00 4.93
N PHE A 183 -2.00 3.53 3.68
CA PHE A 183 -1.83 2.12 3.29
C PHE A 183 -2.98 1.18 3.70
N VAL A 184 -4.04 1.69 4.30
CA VAL A 184 -5.13 0.85 4.81
C VAL A 184 -6.08 0.43 3.71
N GLY A 185 -6.32 -0.88 3.61
CA GLY A 185 -7.23 -1.46 2.63
C GLY A 185 -7.12 -2.98 2.55
N VAL A 186 -8.01 -3.58 1.79
CA VAL A 186 -7.98 -5.00 1.47
C VAL A 186 -7.35 -5.17 0.10
N PHE A 187 -6.14 -5.69 0.07
CA PHE A 187 -5.35 -5.91 -1.15
C PHE A 187 -5.62 -7.31 -1.72
N ASN A 188 -5.89 -7.39 -3.02
CA ASN A 188 -5.91 -8.65 -3.75
C ASN A 188 -4.47 -9.13 -3.97
N LYS A 189 -4.14 -10.31 -3.49
CA LYS A 189 -2.77 -10.87 -3.49
C LYS A 189 -2.21 -11.06 -4.90
N GLU A 190 -3.01 -11.62 -5.82
CA GLU A 190 -2.58 -11.86 -7.20
C GLU A 190 -2.23 -10.55 -7.90
N LYS A 191 -3.11 -9.54 -7.79
CA LYS A 191 -2.89 -8.21 -8.38
C LYS A 191 -1.73 -7.48 -7.74
N PHE A 192 -1.59 -7.57 -6.41
CA PHE A 192 -0.44 -7.01 -5.70
C PHE A 192 0.89 -7.58 -6.22
N ILE A 193 0.95 -8.90 -6.40
CA ILE A 193 2.13 -9.59 -6.94
C ILE A 193 2.37 -9.19 -8.40
N SER A 194 1.33 -9.14 -9.23
CA SER A 194 1.44 -8.79 -10.66
C SER A 194 1.95 -7.37 -10.87
N VAL A 195 1.58 -6.44 -9.97
CA VAL A 195 2.07 -5.05 -9.97
C VAL A 195 3.50 -4.94 -9.43
N GLY A 196 4.01 -5.97 -8.71
CA GLY A 196 5.38 -6.02 -8.19
C GLY A 196 5.57 -5.48 -6.78
N GLY A 197 4.49 -5.34 -6.00
CA GLY A 197 4.56 -4.91 -4.61
C GLY A 197 5.08 -3.48 -4.42
N PHE A 198 5.42 -3.11 -3.20
CA PHE A 198 6.01 -1.81 -2.86
C PHE A 198 7.52 -1.80 -3.15
N ASP A 199 8.01 -0.68 -3.68
CA ASP A 199 9.43 -0.49 -3.95
C ASP A 199 10.20 -0.17 -2.67
N SER A 200 11.05 -1.10 -2.21
CA SER A 200 11.88 -0.95 -1.01
C SER A 200 12.92 0.16 -1.11
N THR A 201 13.24 0.61 -2.32
CA THR A 201 14.20 1.68 -2.56
C THR A 201 13.61 3.09 -2.38
N ILE A 202 12.27 3.20 -2.29
CA ILE A 202 11.54 4.42 -1.95
C ILE A 202 11.26 4.39 -0.45
N LYS A 203 11.96 5.21 0.33
CA LYS A 203 11.92 5.14 1.79
C LYS A 203 10.87 6.04 2.44
N SER A 204 10.43 7.12 1.78
CA SER A 204 9.33 7.94 2.24
C SER A 204 7.99 7.21 2.04
N SER A 205 7.21 7.09 3.09
CA SER A 205 5.93 6.37 3.10
C SER A 205 4.94 6.94 2.07
N TYR A 206 4.84 8.26 1.96
CA TYR A 206 3.96 8.90 0.99
C TYR A 206 4.33 8.53 -0.45
N TRP A 207 5.60 8.70 -0.83
CA TRP A 207 6.06 8.40 -2.18
C TRP A 207 6.07 6.91 -2.48
N GLN A 208 6.29 6.06 -1.47
CA GLN A 208 6.21 4.60 -1.60
C GLN A 208 4.77 4.13 -1.88
N ASN A 209 3.78 4.67 -1.15
CA ASN A 209 2.38 4.37 -1.38
C ASN A 209 1.92 4.86 -2.76
N LEU A 210 2.32 6.07 -3.13
CA LEU A 210 1.96 6.67 -4.40
C LEU A 210 2.63 5.94 -5.59
N ASP A 211 3.89 5.47 -5.44
CA ASP A 211 4.58 4.67 -6.46
C ASP A 211 3.82 3.36 -6.77
N PHE A 212 3.48 2.60 -5.75
CA PHE A 212 2.70 1.38 -5.90
C PHE A 212 1.35 1.66 -6.57
N SER A 213 0.66 2.65 -6.09
CA SER A 213 -0.73 2.92 -6.49
C SER A 213 -0.84 3.50 -7.90
N ILE A 214 0.02 4.45 -8.28
CA ILE A 214 0.03 4.96 -9.67
C ILE A 214 0.43 3.84 -10.63
N ARG A 215 1.44 3.05 -10.28
CA ARG A 215 1.82 1.87 -11.09
C ARG A 215 0.65 0.91 -11.25
N THR A 216 -0.13 0.66 -10.19
CA THR A 216 -1.36 -0.15 -10.23
C THR A 216 -2.31 0.39 -11.30
N TRP A 217 -2.59 1.69 -11.31
CA TRP A 217 -3.45 2.34 -12.30
C TRP A 217 -2.86 2.29 -13.72
N LEU A 218 -1.57 2.62 -13.86
CA LEU A 218 -0.89 2.63 -15.17
C LEU A 218 -0.83 1.23 -15.81
N TRP A 219 -0.90 0.17 -15.00
CA TRP A 219 -0.92 -1.22 -15.46
C TRP A 219 -2.34 -1.77 -15.65
N GLY A 220 -3.37 -0.93 -15.43
CA GLY A 220 -4.76 -1.23 -15.75
C GLY A 220 -5.56 -1.84 -14.60
N GLU A 221 -5.01 -1.87 -13.39
CA GLU A 221 -5.72 -2.29 -12.19
C GLU A 221 -6.37 -1.10 -11.49
N LYS A 222 -7.36 -1.38 -10.63
CA LYS A 222 -8.19 -0.35 -9.99
C LYS A 222 -8.04 -0.36 -8.48
N ILE A 223 -8.13 0.82 -7.87
CA ILE A 223 -8.24 1.01 -6.42
C ILE A 223 -9.57 1.69 -6.14
N ILE A 224 -10.39 1.08 -5.27
CA ILE A 224 -11.77 1.49 -5.03
C ILE A 224 -11.96 1.81 -3.56
N SER A 225 -12.74 2.83 -3.26
CA SER A 225 -13.17 3.20 -1.91
C SER A 225 -14.67 3.10 -1.75
N SER A 226 -15.14 2.75 -0.54
CA SER A 226 -16.56 2.62 -0.24
C SER A 226 -16.90 3.15 1.15
N PRO A 227 -17.99 3.95 1.31
CA PRO A 227 -18.41 4.49 2.61
C PRO A 227 -18.94 3.42 3.57
N ILE A 228 -19.30 2.22 3.08
CA ILE A 228 -19.74 1.11 3.94
C ILE A 228 -18.58 0.43 4.68
N PHE A 229 -17.37 0.59 4.19
CA PHE A 229 -16.13 0.13 4.83
C PHE A 229 -15.50 1.32 5.55
N ARG A 230 -15.58 1.37 6.88
CA ARG A 230 -15.24 2.56 7.66
C ARG A 230 -14.45 2.23 8.92
N PHE A 231 -13.42 3.05 9.18
CA PHE A 231 -12.68 3.06 10.43
C PHE A 231 -12.68 4.45 11.07
N THR A 232 -12.36 4.49 12.35
CA THR A 232 -12.16 5.72 13.13
C THR A 232 -10.76 5.68 13.71
N TYR A 233 -10.01 6.78 13.64
CA TYR A 233 -8.75 6.91 14.37
C TYR A 233 -9.01 7.15 15.86
N GLU A 234 -8.28 6.43 16.73
CA GLU A 234 -8.34 6.62 18.20
C GLU A 234 -7.83 8.01 18.61
N MET A 235 -6.80 8.47 17.90
CA MET A 235 -6.13 9.74 18.17
C MET A 235 -6.26 10.70 16.98
N SER A 236 -5.19 11.35 16.62
CA SER A 236 -5.11 12.21 15.44
C SER A 236 -4.91 11.39 14.17
N GLU A 237 -5.48 11.84 13.07
CA GLU A 237 -5.24 11.33 11.75
C GLU A 237 -3.77 11.47 11.32
N THR A 238 -3.33 10.61 10.42
CA THR A 238 -1.97 10.67 9.86
C THR A 238 -1.85 11.85 8.89
N ILE A 239 -0.84 12.67 9.10
CA ILE A 239 -0.45 13.73 8.16
C ILE A 239 0.37 13.09 7.04
N LEU A 240 -0.06 13.29 5.79
CA LEU A 240 0.67 12.82 4.62
C LEU A 240 1.88 13.74 4.35
N ASP A 241 3.08 13.23 4.59
CA ASP A 241 4.32 13.96 4.30
C ASP A 241 4.72 13.82 2.83
N SER A 242 4.38 14.82 2.04
CA SER A 242 4.70 14.92 0.62
C SER A 242 6.00 15.68 0.32
N THR A 243 6.88 15.84 1.31
CA THR A 243 8.18 16.50 1.13
C THR A 243 8.97 15.86 0.00
N VAL A 244 9.51 16.71 -0.88
CA VAL A 244 10.32 16.27 -2.02
C VAL A 244 11.71 15.85 -1.55
N ASP A 245 12.01 14.57 -1.69
CA ASP A 245 13.30 13.95 -1.34
C ASP A 245 13.81 13.01 -2.45
N SER A 246 14.80 12.18 -2.15
CA SER A 246 15.30 11.17 -3.11
C SER A 246 14.24 10.13 -3.51
N SER A 247 13.27 9.84 -2.64
CA SER A 247 12.16 8.94 -2.92
C SER A 247 11.22 9.52 -3.99
N TYR A 248 10.96 10.84 -3.93
CA TYR A 248 10.19 11.54 -4.97
C TYR A 248 10.84 11.41 -6.35
N PHE A 249 12.16 11.56 -6.47
CA PHE A 249 12.82 11.49 -7.77
C PHE A 249 12.70 10.11 -8.41
N ARG A 250 12.78 9.04 -7.61
CA ARG A 250 12.60 7.67 -8.08
C ARG A 250 11.14 7.41 -8.46
N PHE A 251 10.20 7.82 -7.63
CA PHE A 251 8.78 7.81 -7.94
C PHE A 251 8.48 8.54 -9.25
N TYR A 252 9.00 9.76 -9.43
CA TYR A 252 8.81 10.57 -10.64
C TYR A 252 9.30 9.85 -11.90
N LEU A 253 10.52 9.33 -11.87
CA LEU A 253 11.10 8.65 -13.01
C LEU A 253 10.38 7.35 -13.39
N LYS A 254 9.80 6.64 -12.43
CA LYS A 254 9.09 5.38 -12.69
C LYS A 254 7.66 5.58 -13.18
N ASN A 255 6.96 6.62 -12.70
CA ASN A 255 5.52 6.74 -12.86
C ASN A 255 5.08 7.98 -13.64
N ILE A 256 5.81 9.10 -13.52
CA ILE A 256 5.43 10.37 -14.15
C ILE A 256 6.16 10.59 -15.48
N ALA A 257 7.45 10.25 -15.54
CA ALA A 257 8.27 10.44 -16.73
C ALA A 257 8.00 9.45 -17.89
N PRO A 258 7.49 8.22 -17.68
CA PRO A 258 7.20 7.32 -18.78
C PRO A 258 6.12 7.87 -19.70
N VAL A 259 6.34 7.69 -21.02
CA VAL A 259 5.38 8.00 -22.10
C VAL A 259 4.88 6.68 -22.66
N TYR A 260 3.58 6.54 -22.84
CA TYR A 260 2.96 5.35 -23.42
C TYR A 260 2.61 5.58 -24.89
N ARG A 261 3.24 4.82 -25.77
CA ARG A 261 2.96 4.84 -27.22
C ARG A 261 3.13 3.45 -27.82
N ASN A 262 2.38 3.13 -28.86
CA ASN A 262 2.49 1.86 -29.59
C ASN A 262 2.41 0.61 -28.68
N LYS A 263 1.56 0.66 -27.65
CA LYS A 263 1.34 -0.43 -26.66
C LYS A 263 2.53 -0.74 -25.73
N TYR A 264 3.48 0.18 -25.58
CA TYR A 264 4.55 0.05 -24.58
C TYR A 264 4.96 1.41 -23.99
N ALA A 265 5.56 1.37 -22.80
CA ALA A 265 6.06 2.56 -22.14
C ALA A 265 7.57 2.71 -22.27
N TYR A 266 8.06 3.95 -22.31
CA TYR A 266 9.48 4.28 -22.31
C TYR A 266 9.73 5.67 -21.75
N ILE A 267 10.95 5.92 -21.25
CA ILE A 267 11.37 7.27 -20.84
C ILE A 267 12.25 7.86 -21.95
N PRO A 268 11.84 8.99 -22.58
CA PRO A 268 12.64 9.66 -23.59
C PRO A 268 13.99 10.13 -23.04
N LEU A 269 15.08 10.00 -23.83
CA LEU A 269 16.41 10.47 -23.40
C LEU A 269 16.45 11.97 -23.14
N SER A 270 15.68 12.75 -23.89
CA SER A 270 15.58 14.21 -23.71
C SER A 270 15.11 14.62 -22.32
N TYR A 271 14.38 13.74 -21.59
CA TYR A 271 13.91 14.03 -20.24
C TYR A 271 15.03 14.05 -19.18
N PHE A 272 16.22 13.51 -19.52
CA PHE A 272 17.37 13.53 -18.62
C PHE A 272 17.75 14.95 -18.18
N PHE A 273 17.84 15.89 -19.12
CA PHE A 273 18.26 17.28 -18.79
C PHE A 273 17.24 17.99 -17.91
N GLN A 274 15.94 17.76 -18.14
CA GLN A 274 14.88 18.28 -17.28
C GLN A 274 14.95 17.69 -15.87
N PHE A 275 15.14 16.37 -15.79
CA PHE A 275 15.30 15.66 -14.53
C PHE A 275 16.53 16.14 -13.76
N HIS A 276 17.69 16.19 -14.40
CA HIS A 276 18.92 16.68 -13.78
C HIS A 276 18.79 18.07 -13.20
N ARG A 277 18.17 19.00 -13.95
CA ARG A 277 17.95 20.38 -13.48
C ARG A 277 17.01 20.46 -12.25
N ARG A 278 16.02 19.57 -12.17
CA ARG A 278 15.03 19.55 -11.08
C ARG A 278 15.50 18.77 -9.85
N SER A 279 16.37 17.80 -10.01
CA SER A 279 16.73 16.86 -8.95
C SER A 279 17.80 17.42 -7.99
N SER A 280 18.48 18.49 -8.31
CA SER A 280 19.65 19.01 -7.56
C SER A 280 20.75 17.95 -7.32
N LEU A 281 20.71 16.83 -8.02
CA LEU A 281 21.72 15.76 -7.96
C LEU A 281 22.95 16.15 -8.79
N SER A 282 24.12 15.64 -8.40
CA SER A 282 25.29 15.69 -9.29
C SER A 282 24.98 14.98 -10.62
N PHE A 283 25.64 15.40 -11.70
CA PHE A 283 25.42 14.82 -13.02
C PHE A 283 25.57 13.29 -13.02
N SER A 284 26.59 12.76 -12.34
CA SER A 284 26.84 11.32 -12.23
C SER A 284 25.69 10.60 -11.51
N ASN A 285 25.22 11.13 -10.38
CA ASN A 285 24.12 10.53 -9.62
C ASN A 285 22.79 10.62 -10.39
N ALA A 286 22.48 11.76 -11.01
CA ALA A 286 21.31 11.92 -11.85
C ALA A 286 21.32 10.93 -13.02
N MET A 287 22.47 10.75 -13.67
CA MET A 287 22.62 9.78 -14.78
C MET A 287 22.43 8.35 -14.31
N LYS A 288 22.94 8.00 -13.12
CA LYS A 288 22.75 6.67 -12.53
C LYS A 288 21.28 6.38 -12.27
N GLU A 289 20.56 7.27 -11.55
CA GLU A 289 19.13 7.13 -11.26
C GLU A 289 18.29 7.06 -12.54
N PHE A 290 18.58 7.94 -13.51
CA PHE A 290 17.87 7.97 -14.78
C PHE A 290 18.06 6.66 -15.59
N LYS A 291 19.28 6.10 -15.63
CA LYS A 291 19.56 4.82 -16.28
C LYS A 291 18.84 3.66 -15.59
N LEU A 292 18.85 3.62 -14.25
CA LEU A 292 18.15 2.59 -13.46
C LEU A 292 16.64 2.62 -13.74
N ALA A 293 16.02 3.81 -13.68
CA ALA A 293 14.61 3.96 -13.98
C ALA A 293 14.26 3.57 -15.42
N ARG A 294 15.08 3.99 -16.40
CA ARG A 294 14.87 3.58 -17.81
C ARG A 294 14.96 2.06 -17.99
N LYS A 295 15.94 1.41 -17.33
CA LYS A 295 16.06 -0.06 -17.36
C LYS A 295 14.83 -0.72 -16.76
N TRP A 296 14.35 -0.19 -15.64
CA TRP A 296 13.14 -0.71 -14.98
C TRP A 296 11.89 -0.53 -15.86
N VAL A 297 11.67 0.66 -16.43
CA VAL A 297 10.53 0.92 -17.34
C VAL A 297 10.62 0.04 -18.58
N ALA A 298 11.79 -0.15 -19.17
CA ALA A 298 11.98 -1.03 -20.32
C ALA A 298 11.65 -2.50 -20.01
N LYS A 299 12.04 -2.98 -18.80
CA LYS A 299 11.72 -4.34 -18.33
C LYS A 299 10.21 -4.55 -18.19
N ASN A 300 9.49 -3.51 -17.77
CA ASN A 300 8.05 -3.55 -17.51
C ASN A 300 7.19 -2.86 -18.60
N ALA A 301 7.78 -2.54 -19.75
CA ALA A 301 7.18 -1.67 -20.77
C ALA A 301 5.79 -2.11 -21.24
N TYR A 302 5.53 -3.42 -21.35
CA TYR A 302 4.28 -4.00 -21.84
C TYR A 302 3.20 -4.17 -20.75
N HIS A 303 3.54 -4.00 -19.47
CA HIS A 303 2.55 -3.96 -18.40
C HIS A 303 1.73 -2.67 -18.47
N PHE A 304 2.33 -1.57 -18.89
CA PHE A 304 1.64 -0.29 -19.00
C PHE A 304 0.49 -0.37 -20.00
N LYS A 305 -0.65 0.22 -19.63
CA LYS A 305 -1.85 0.40 -20.46
C LYS A 305 -2.08 1.86 -20.81
N MET A 306 -1.47 2.77 -20.05
CA MET A 306 -1.54 4.21 -20.23
C MET A 306 -0.34 4.90 -19.57
N ASP A 307 -0.16 6.19 -19.79
CA ASP A 307 0.73 7.06 -19.01
C ASP A 307 -0.05 7.95 -18.05
N ILE A 308 0.67 8.73 -17.25
CA ILE A 308 0.06 9.59 -16.23
C ILE A 308 -0.83 10.68 -16.84
N ASN A 309 -0.50 11.19 -18.01
CA ASN A 309 -1.31 12.22 -18.67
C ASN A 309 -2.68 11.66 -19.07
N LYS A 310 -2.68 10.45 -19.65
CA LYS A 310 -3.92 9.76 -19.99
C LYS A 310 -4.72 9.40 -18.75
N LEU A 311 -4.10 8.86 -17.71
CA LEU A 311 -4.76 8.57 -16.43
C LEU A 311 -5.45 9.80 -15.86
N THR A 312 -4.77 10.95 -15.85
CA THR A 312 -5.31 12.20 -15.30
C THR A 312 -6.45 12.76 -16.16
N ALA A 313 -6.31 12.70 -17.48
CA ALA A 313 -7.33 13.21 -18.41
C ALA A 313 -8.62 12.37 -18.38
N GLU A 314 -8.51 11.05 -18.21
CA GLU A 314 -9.65 10.13 -18.18
C GLU A 314 -10.24 9.95 -16.77
N TRP A 315 -9.59 10.50 -15.73
CA TRP A 315 -10.05 10.37 -14.34
C TRP A 315 -11.43 11.00 -14.15
N GLY A 316 -12.43 10.16 -13.92
CA GLY A 316 -13.81 10.59 -13.69
C GLY A 316 -14.72 10.54 -14.91
N SER A 317 -14.22 10.37 -16.14
CA SER A 317 -15.06 10.27 -17.35
C SER A 317 -15.36 8.82 -17.76
N GLU A 318 -14.38 7.95 -17.78
CA GLU A 318 -14.55 6.51 -18.06
C GLU A 318 -14.83 5.67 -16.81
N PHE A 319 -14.45 6.19 -15.65
CA PHE A 319 -14.55 5.50 -14.38
C PHE A 319 -15.83 5.85 -13.59
N SER A 320 -16.73 6.64 -14.17
CA SER A 320 -18.00 7.05 -13.56
C SER A 320 -19.20 6.22 -14.04
N LYS A 321 -18.95 5.12 -14.75
CA LYS A 321 -20.02 4.23 -15.24
C LYS A 321 -20.08 2.93 -14.48
#